data_57ac169092dbe57fae02729d42b8f737
#
_entry.id   57ac169092dbe57fae02729d42b8f737
#
_cell.length_a   1.000
_cell.length_b   1.000
_cell.length_c   1.000
_cell.angle_alpha   90.00
_cell.angle_beta   90.00
_cell.angle_gamma   90.00
#
_symmetry.space_group_name_H-M   'P 1'
#
loop_
_entity.id
_entity.type
_entity.pdbx_description
1 polymer ?
#
loop_
_entity_poly.entity_id
_entity_poly.type
_entity_poly.pdbx_seq_one_letter_code
_entity_poly.pdbx_strand_id
1 'polypeptide(L)'
;KVDLALSEEGLMIYREFNIKQEFEMNQDSSVLLRRQEFDYTSKDGRKTFTGNTIARYENYEINPEFAKRFFKNEVAITSKEAYDRDSTYWDRIRPEPITPEEQRYQHLKDNIFAVTTSEVYLDSLDSAYNKVTFLDVIWEGVGFSNRKKKQFLYFPSIPAFINPFEIG
;
A
#
# COMPACT_ATOMS: atom_id res chain seq x y z
N LYS A 1 -1.67 -21.93 22.50
CA LYS A 1 -1.56 -20.48 22.27
C LYS A 1 -0.17 -20.03 22.67
N VAL A 2 0.47 -19.25 21.83
CA VAL A 2 1.80 -18.69 22.08
C VAL A 2 1.70 -17.19 21.83
N ASP A 3 2.20 -16.39 22.78
CA ASP A 3 2.26 -14.94 22.68
C ASP A 3 3.73 -14.52 22.80
N LEU A 4 4.25 -13.83 21.80
CA LEU A 4 5.63 -13.35 21.72
C LEU A 4 5.59 -11.82 21.62
N ALA A 5 6.30 -11.12 22.49
CA ALA A 5 6.51 -9.69 22.44
C ALA A 5 7.98 -9.41 22.16
N LEU A 6 8.26 -8.65 21.13
CA LEU A 6 9.60 -8.20 20.77
C LEU A 6 9.79 -6.75 21.20
N SER A 7 10.88 -6.46 21.89
CA SER A 7 11.21 -5.12 22.36
C SER A 7 11.97 -4.31 21.30
N GLU A 8 12.01 -2.99 21.51
CA GLU A 8 12.62 -2.00 20.60
C GLU A 8 14.10 -2.30 20.27
N GLU A 9 14.85 -2.91 21.17
CA GLU A 9 16.28 -3.19 21.01
C GLU A 9 16.60 -4.19 19.87
N GLY A 10 15.64 -5.05 19.49
CA GLY A 10 15.79 -6.03 18.41
C GLY A 10 15.14 -5.62 17.09
N LEU A 11 14.51 -4.45 17.01
CA LEU A 11 13.66 -4.05 15.90
C LEU A 11 14.22 -2.82 15.20
N MET A 12 14.52 -2.92 13.89
CA MET A 12 15.07 -1.79 13.12
C MET A 12 14.04 -0.68 12.87
N ILE A 13 12.79 -1.05 12.59
CA ILE A 13 11.71 -0.13 12.15
C ILE A 13 10.48 -0.14 13.05
N TYR A 14 10.36 -1.13 13.92
CA TYR A 14 9.23 -1.23 14.85
C TYR A 14 9.65 -0.85 16.26
N ARG A 15 8.78 -0.15 16.99
CA ARG A 15 8.93 0.10 18.43
C ARG A 15 8.43 -1.10 19.23
N GLU A 16 7.35 -1.68 18.77
CA GLU A 16 6.69 -2.83 19.37
C GLU A 16 6.25 -3.76 18.27
N PHE A 17 6.42 -5.05 18.52
CA PHE A 17 5.96 -6.08 17.61
C PHE A 17 5.51 -7.30 18.45
N ASN A 18 4.22 -7.57 18.41
CA ASN A 18 3.62 -8.66 19.16
C ASN A 18 3.09 -9.71 18.18
N ILE A 19 3.39 -10.97 18.45
CA ILE A 19 2.93 -12.11 17.66
C ILE A 19 2.07 -12.99 18.55
N LYS A 20 0.81 -13.19 18.19
CA LYS A 20 -0.08 -14.15 18.83
C LYS A 20 -0.32 -15.31 17.89
N GLN A 21 -0.11 -16.52 18.35
CA GLN A 21 -0.29 -17.73 17.55
C GLN A 21 -1.25 -18.69 18.25
N GLU A 22 -2.19 -19.22 17.50
CA GLU A 22 -3.15 -20.22 17.94
C GLU A 22 -2.95 -21.49 17.13
N PHE A 23 -2.74 -22.58 17.83
CA PHE A 23 -2.51 -23.90 17.25
C PHE A 23 -3.67 -24.82 17.56
N GLU A 24 -3.92 -25.74 16.67
CA GLU A 24 -4.89 -26.82 16.83
C GLU A 24 -4.19 -28.17 16.63
N MET A 25 -4.57 -29.15 17.43
CA MET A 25 -4.10 -30.51 17.28
C MET A 25 -4.97 -31.25 16.27
N ASN A 26 -4.35 -31.80 15.24
CA ASN A 26 -5.03 -32.61 14.25
C ASN A 26 -5.19 -34.05 14.73
N GLN A 27 -5.99 -34.85 14.02
CA GLN A 27 -6.30 -36.26 14.37
C GLN A 27 -5.06 -37.17 14.41
N ASP A 28 -4.02 -36.86 13.66
CA ASP A 28 -2.73 -37.56 13.62
C ASP A 28 -1.75 -37.08 14.69
N SER A 29 -2.21 -36.30 15.67
CA SER A 29 -1.40 -35.68 16.73
C SER A 29 -0.40 -34.63 16.24
N SER A 30 -0.48 -34.17 14.98
CA SER A 30 0.26 -33.01 14.51
C SER A 30 -0.34 -31.72 15.07
N VAL A 31 0.51 -30.76 15.41
CA VAL A 31 0.11 -29.44 15.89
C VAL A 31 0.23 -28.44 14.75
N LEU A 32 -0.92 -27.90 14.31
CA LEU A 32 -1.01 -27.00 13.16
C LEU A 32 -1.35 -25.60 13.60
N LEU A 33 -0.72 -24.60 12.99
CA LEU A 33 -1.00 -23.20 13.21
C LEU A 33 -2.35 -22.83 12.56
N ARG A 34 -3.31 -22.37 13.33
CA ARG A 34 -4.65 -22.01 12.84
C ARG A 34 -4.82 -20.51 12.62
N ARG A 35 -4.25 -19.73 13.51
CA ARG A 35 -4.37 -18.27 13.47
C ARG A 35 -3.08 -17.64 13.94
N GLN A 36 -2.65 -16.63 13.23
CA GLN A 36 -1.52 -15.79 13.60
C GLN A 36 -1.93 -14.32 13.50
N GLU A 37 -1.63 -13.57 14.54
CA GLU A 37 -1.92 -12.14 14.63
C GLU A 37 -0.64 -11.39 14.93
N PHE A 38 -0.41 -10.33 14.17
CA PHE A 38 0.71 -9.43 14.32
C PHE A 38 0.16 -8.05 14.70
N ASP A 39 0.49 -7.58 15.89
CA ASP A 39 0.26 -6.21 16.32
C ASP A 39 1.59 -5.47 16.32
N TYR A 40 1.68 -4.37 15.62
CA TYR A 40 2.93 -3.63 15.54
C TYR A 40 2.74 -2.12 15.58
N THR A 41 3.75 -1.46 16.13
CA THR A 41 3.90 -0.01 16.12
C THR A 41 5.22 0.34 15.44
N SER A 42 5.16 1.13 14.39
CA SER A 42 6.34 1.64 13.69
C SER A 42 6.43 3.16 13.80
N LYS A 43 7.62 3.71 13.63
CA LYS A 43 7.88 5.14 13.68
C LYS A 43 8.63 5.57 12.42
N ASP A 44 8.09 6.58 11.75
CA ASP A 44 8.74 7.25 10.64
C ASP A 44 8.86 8.75 10.96
N GLY A 45 10.07 9.17 11.33
CA GLY A 45 10.34 10.51 11.81
C GLY A 45 9.50 10.88 13.04
N ARG A 46 8.56 11.83 12.89
CA ARG A 46 7.64 12.26 13.96
C ARG A 46 6.31 11.52 13.96
N LYS A 47 6.05 10.69 12.95
CA LYS A 47 4.78 9.96 12.81
C LYS A 47 4.90 8.56 13.40
N THR A 48 3.84 8.12 14.06
CA THR A 48 3.70 6.77 14.57
C THR A 48 2.58 6.07 13.80
N PHE A 49 2.84 4.86 13.36
CA PHE A 49 1.89 4.01 12.65
C PHE A 49 1.67 2.75 13.47
N THR A 50 0.42 2.41 13.67
CA THR A 50 0.01 1.13 14.26
C THR A 50 -0.63 0.27 13.19
N GLY A 51 -0.37 -1.03 13.25
CA GLY A 51 -0.99 -1.97 12.34
C GLY A 51 -1.31 -3.28 13.02
N ASN A 52 -2.36 -3.93 12.55
CA ASN A 52 -2.74 -5.28 12.91
C ASN A 52 -2.88 -6.11 11.64
N THR A 53 -2.33 -7.32 11.66
CA THR A 53 -2.45 -8.27 10.55
C THR A 53 -2.86 -9.62 11.09
N ILE A 54 -3.93 -10.18 10.56
CA ILE A 54 -4.44 -11.50 10.94
C ILE A 54 -4.30 -12.45 9.75
N ALA A 55 -3.63 -13.56 9.98
CA ALA A 55 -3.53 -14.67 9.04
C ALA A 55 -4.25 -15.89 9.59
N ARG A 56 -5.13 -16.49 8.80
CA ARG A 56 -5.76 -17.78 9.07
C ARG A 56 -5.21 -18.82 8.12
N TYR A 57 -4.97 -20.01 8.66
CA TYR A 57 -4.43 -21.16 7.94
C TYR A 57 -5.45 -22.28 7.98
N GLU A 58 -5.87 -22.74 6.81
CA GLU A 58 -6.90 -23.76 6.64
C GLU A 58 -6.46 -24.74 5.54
N ASN A 59 -7.12 -25.88 5.46
CA ASN A 59 -6.90 -26.89 4.42
C ASN A 59 -5.43 -27.36 4.31
N TYR A 60 -4.84 -27.71 5.43
CA TYR A 60 -3.47 -28.21 5.45
C TYR A 60 -3.36 -29.55 4.72
N GLU A 61 -2.41 -29.62 3.81
CA GLU A 61 -1.92 -30.87 3.23
C GLU A 61 -0.60 -31.23 3.87
N ILE A 62 -0.56 -32.38 4.55
CA ILE A 62 0.63 -32.84 5.26
C ILE A 62 1.48 -33.71 4.32
N ASN A 63 2.75 -33.32 4.15
CA ASN A 63 3.69 -33.99 3.25
C ASN A 63 3.20 -34.17 1.81
N PRO A 64 2.71 -33.11 1.13
CA PRO A 64 2.26 -33.21 -0.25
C PRO A 64 3.45 -33.54 -1.18
N GLU A 65 3.19 -34.39 -2.18
CA GLU A 65 4.16 -34.64 -3.25
C GLU A 65 4.08 -33.52 -4.30
N PHE A 66 5.18 -32.82 -4.51
CA PHE A 66 5.27 -31.79 -5.53
C PHE A 66 5.93 -32.29 -6.81
N ALA A 67 5.38 -31.92 -7.95
CA ALA A 67 6.00 -32.16 -9.24
C ALA A 67 7.38 -31.47 -9.33
N LYS A 68 8.31 -32.04 -10.13
CA LYS A 68 9.59 -31.37 -10.42
C LYS A 68 9.35 -29.94 -10.93
N ARG A 69 10.00 -28.96 -10.33
CA ARG A 69 9.88 -27.51 -10.66
C ARG A 69 8.53 -26.89 -10.28
N PHE A 70 7.78 -27.45 -9.34
CA PHE A 70 6.58 -26.83 -8.81
C PHE A 70 6.89 -25.44 -8.19
N PHE A 71 7.96 -25.35 -7.43
CA PHE A 71 8.47 -24.08 -6.92
C PHE A 71 9.32 -23.41 -7.98
N LYS A 72 8.81 -22.30 -8.52
CA LYS A 72 9.54 -21.41 -9.44
C LYS A 72 10.37 -20.39 -8.63
N ASN A 73 11.21 -19.63 -9.34
CA ASN A 73 12.02 -18.57 -8.71
C ASN A 73 11.17 -17.35 -8.24
N GLU A 74 9.89 -17.33 -8.54
CA GLU A 74 8.99 -16.26 -8.18
C GLU A 74 8.50 -16.47 -6.75
N VAL A 75 8.83 -15.53 -5.86
CA VAL A 75 8.47 -15.58 -4.43
C VAL A 75 6.99 -15.22 -4.21
N ALA A 76 6.48 -14.29 -5.02
CA ALA A 76 5.09 -13.87 -4.99
C ALA A 76 4.68 -13.30 -6.35
N ILE A 77 3.47 -13.63 -6.79
CA ILE A 77 2.85 -13.05 -7.99
C ILE A 77 1.51 -12.45 -7.57
N THR A 78 1.33 -11.17 -7.83
CA THR A 78 0.01 -10.54 -7.71
C THR A 78 -0.59 -10.43 -9.09
N SER A 79 -1.68 -11.15 -9.34
CA SER A 79 -2.35 -11.09 -10.63
C SER A 79 -3.10 -9.77 -10.80
N LYS A 80 -3.28 -9.34 -12.05
CA LYS A 80 -4.03 -8.12 -12.37
C LYS A 80 -5.47 -8.20 -11.83
N GLU A 81 -6.08 -9.37 -11.89
CA GLU A 81 -7.44 -9.62 -11.41
C GLU A 81 -7.58 -9.37 -9.89
N ALA A 82 -6.50 -9.49 -9.13
CA ALA A 82 -6.54 -9.20 -7.69
C ALA A 82 -6.83 -7.72 -7.39
N TYR A 83 -6.45 -6.81 -8.29
CA TYR A 83 -6.73 -5.38 -8.16
C TYR A 83 -8.12 -4.98 -8.65
N ASP A 84 -8.73 -5.80 -9.53
CA ASP A 84 -10.02 -5.51 -10.15
C ASP A 84 -11.20 -6.12 -9.36
N ARG A 85 -10.93 -6.78 -8.22
CA ARG A 85 -11.97 -7.37 -7.37
C ARG A 85 -12.72 -6.29 -6.59
N ASP A 86 -14.05 -6.42 -6.59
CA ASP A 86 -14.93 -5.52 -5.84
C ASP A 86 -14.95 -5.82 -4.32
N SER A 87 -15.57 -4.92 -3.56
CA SER A 87 -15.69 -5.08 -2.11
C SER A 87 -16.47 -6.33 -1.72
N THR A 88 -17.48 -6.72 -2.51
CA THR A 88 -18.32 -7.89 -2.22
C THR A 88 -17.55 -9.20 -2.30
N TYR A 89 -16.59 -9.26 -3.22
CA TYR A 89 -15.68 -10.38 -3.31
C TYR A 89 -14.83 -10.50 -2.03
N TRP A 90 -14.23 -9.39 -1.59
CA TRP A 90 -13.39 -9.37 -0.40
C TRP A 90 -14.17 -9.68 0.88
N ASP A 91 -15.39 -9.17 1.01
CA ASP A 91 -16.26 -9.44 2.17
C ASP A 91 -16.63 -10.93 2.27
N ARG A 92 -16.78 -11.59 1.11
CA ARG A 92 -17.11 -13.02 1.08
C ARG A 92 -15.95 -13.93 1.48
N ILE A 93 -14.74 -13.58 1.08
CA ILE A 93 -13.54 -14.42 1.36
C ILE A 93 -12.84 -14.05 2.66
N ARG A 94 -13.21 -12.95 3.26
CA ARG A 94 -12.61 -12.46 4.49
C ARG A 94 -12.89 -13.45 5.63
N PRO A 95 -11.85 -13.96 6.31
CA PRO A 95 -12.02 -14.94 7.37
C PRO A 95 -12.62 -14.36 8.66
N GLU A 96 -12.47 -13.06 8.89
CA GLU A 96 -12.99 -12.33 10.05
C GLU A 96 -13.75 -11.09 9.59
N PRO A 97 -14.88 -10.75 10.24
CA PRO A 97 -15.66 -9.57 9.89
C PRO A 97 -14.84 -8.29 10.16
N ILE A 98 -15.08 -7.27 9.37
CA ILE A 98 -14.46 -5.95 9.55
C ILE A 98 -14.96 -5.35 10.88
N THR A 99 -14.04 -4.82 11.66
CA THR A 99 -14.37 -4.09 12.88
C THR A 99 -15.04 -2.73 12.55
N PRO A 100 -15.84 -2.15 13.49
CA PRO A 100 -16.41 -0.82 13.27
C PRO A 100 -15.36 0.28 13.04
N GLU A 101 -14.15 0.12 13.58
CA GLU A 101 -13.04 1.05 13.37
C GLU A 101 -12.49 0.96 11.95
N GLU A 102 -12.26 -0.24 11.46
CA GLU A 102 -11.85 -0.49 10.07
C GLU A 102 -12.89 -0.01 9.07
N GLN A 103 -14.20 -0.20 9.36
CA GLN A 103 -15.26 0.35 8.52
C GLN A 103 -15.19 1.88 8.43
N ARG A 104 -15.02 2.57 9.55
CA ARG A 104 -14.84 4.02 9.56
C ARG A 104 -13.63 4.46 8.75
N TYR A 105 -12.52 3.73 8.87
CA TYR A 105 -11.32 4.02 8.10
C TYR A 105 -11.53 3.80 6.60
N GLN A 106 -12.22 2.74 6.20
CA GLN A 106 -12.57 2.50 4.80
C GLN A 106 -13.44 3.64 4.24
N HIS A 107 -14.50 4.02 4.94
CA HIS A 107 -15.34 5.16 4.52
C HIS A 107 -14.56 6.45 4.41
N LEU A 108 -13.66 6.71 5.36
CA LEU A 108 -12.79 7.90 5.28
C LEU A 108 -11.89 7.85 4.03
N LYS A 109 -11.28 6.72 3.76
CA LYS A 109 -10.44 6.49 2.59
C LYS A 109 -11.22 6.68 1.28
N ASP A 110 -12.41 6.10 1.20
CA ASP A 110 -13.29 6.23 0.03
C ASP A 110 -13.71 7.68 -0.21
N ASN A 111 -14.05 8.41 0.85
CA ASN A 111 -14.35 9.83 0.77
C ASN A 111 -13.16 10.66 0.31
N ILE A 112 -11.97 10.41 0.87
CA ILE A 112 -10.73 11.09 0.43
C ILE A 112 -10.47 10.79 -1.04
N PHE A 113 -10.59 9.53 -1.44
CA PHE A 113 -10.40 9.13 -2.83
C PHE A 113 -11.42 9.81 -3.75
N ALA A 114 -12.70 9.82 -3.40
CA ALA A 114 -13.76 10.48 -4.17
C ALA A 114 -13.49 11.98 -4.33
N VAL A 115 -13.06 12.66 -3.27
CA VAL A 115 -12.72 14.08 -3.33
C VAL A 115 -11.49 14.32 -4.18
N THR A 116 -10.40 13.57 -3.95
CA THR A 116 -9.11 13.78 -4.63
C THR A 116 -9.12 13.39 -6.11
N THR A 117 -10.06 12.54 -6.51
CA THR A 117 -10.27 12.15 -7.92
C THR A 117 -11.38 12.96 -8.61
N SER A 118 -12.10 13.81 -7.86
CA SER A 118 -13.16 14.64 -8.42
C SER A 118 -12.60 15.65 -9.43
N GLU A 119 -13.38 15.93 -10.46
CA GLU A 119 -13.00 16.90 -11.49
C GLU A 119 -12.72 18.29 -10.90
N VAL A 120 -13.53 18.71 -9.94
CA VAL A 120 -13.40 20.02 -9.28
C VAL A 120 -12.07 20.13 -8.55
N TYR A 121 -11.68 19.08 -7.81
CA TYR A 121 -10.40 19.05 -7.11
C TYR A 121 -9.23 19.04 -8.09
N LEU A 122 -9.27 18.22 -9.13
CA LEU A 122 -8.22 18.17 -10.15
C LEU A 122 -8.08 19.50 -10.89
N ASP A 123 -9.20 20.15 -11.24
CA ASP A 123 -9.18 21.49 -11.87
C ASP A 123 -8.60 22.56 -10.94
N SER A 124 -8.89 22.47 -9.64
CA SER A 124 -8.32 23.41 -8.66
C SER A 124 -6.80 23.29 -8.57
N LEU A 125 -6.30 22.03 -8.57
CA LEU A 125 -4.86 21.75 -8.59
C LEU A 125 -4.20 22.23 -9.89
N ASP A 126 -4.83 21.97 -11.05
CA ASP A 126 -4.32 22.42 -12.34
C ASP A 126 -4.35 23.95 -12.43
N SER A 127 -5.40 24.59 -11.94
CA SER A 127 -5.49 26.05 -11.89
C SER A 127 -4.43 26.69 -10.99
N ALA A 128 -4.07 26.02 -9.89
CA ALA A 128 -2.99 26.49 -9.02
C ALA A 128 -1.61 26.28 -9.66
N TYR A 129 -1.38 25.12 -10.28
CA TYR A 129 -0.12 24.76 -10.90
C TYR A 129 0.17 25.54 -12.19
N ASN A 130 -0.85 25.74 -13.02
CA ASN A 130 -0.73 26.38 -14.34
C ASN A 130 -0.64 27.90 -14.27
N LYS A 131 -0.52 28.49 -13.08
CA LYS A 131 -0.26 29.93 -12.93
C LYS A 131 1.17 30.21 -13.37
N VAL A 132 1.28 31.06 -14.38
CA VAL A 132 2.57 31.46 -14.98
C VAL A 132 2.89 32.88 -14.58
N THR A 133 4.10 33.09 -14.05
CA THR A 133 4.63 34.41 -13.82
C THR A 133 5.67 34.78 -14.89
N PHE A 134 5.94 36.07 -15.08
CA PHE A 134 6.95 36.51 -16.03
C PHE A 134 8.35 35.97 -15.70
N LEU A 135 8.68 35.80 -14.42
CA LEU A 135 9.96 35.24 -13.98
C LEU A 135 10.11 33.78 -14.32
N ASP A 136 9.03 33.00 -14.23
CA ASP A 136 9.03 31.57 -14.59
C ASP A 136 9.41 31.39 -16.06
N VAL A 137 8.86 32.21 -16.96
CA VAL A 137 9.17 32.18 -18.39
C VAL A 137 10.65 32.47 -18.66
N ILE A 138 11.22 33.41 -17.90
CA ILE A 138 12.61 33.82 -18.12
C ILE A 138 13.58 32.84 -17.50
N TRP A 139 13.39 32.43 -16.26
CA TRP A 139 14.42 31.73 -15.48
C TRP A 139 14.17 30.27 -15.21
N GLU A 140 12.92 29.86 -14.92
CA GLU A 140 12.62 28.51 -14.45
C GLU A 140 12.04 27.61 -15.54
N GLY A 141 11.43 28.18 -16.57
CA GLY A 141 10.58 27.46 -17.51
C GLY A 141 9.15 27.30 -16.98
N VAL A 142 8.24 26.88 -17.84
CA VAL A 142 6.82 26.82 -17.56
C VAL A 142 6.28 25.43 -17.80
N GLY A 143 5.62 24.88 -16.78
CA GLY A 143 4.93 23.60 -16.87
C GLY A 143 3.41 23.80 -16.87
N PHE A 144 2.72 23.07 -17.73
CA PHE A 144 1.27 22.98 -17.75
C PHE A 144 0.84 21.56 -17.48
N SER A 145 -0.05 21.39 -16.53
CA SER A 145 -0.61 20.11 -16.14
C SER A 145 -2.10 20.05 -16.48
N ASN A 146 -2.54 18.90 -17.01
CA ASN A 146 -3.93 18.52 -17.09
C ASN A 146 -4.09 17.14 -16.47
N ARG A 147 -4.38 17.09 -15.19
CA ARG A 147 -4.45 15.84 -14.40
C ARG A 147 -5.59 14.95 -14.83
N LYS A 148 -6.72 15.49 -15.28
CA LYS A 148 -7.84 14.71 -15.84
C LYS A 148 -7.40 13.91 -17.06
N LYS A 149 -6.64 14.52 -17.96
CA LYS A 149 -6.14 13.89 -19.19
C LYS A 149 -4.80 13.15 -18.99
N LYS A 150 -4.22 13.24 -17.79
CA LYS A 150 -2.87 12.72 -17.49
C LYS A 150 -1.82 13.26 -18.46
N GLN A 151 -1.91 14.54 -18.78
CA GLN A 151 -1.03 15.23 -19.70
C GLN A 151 -0.20 16.27 -18.96
N PHE A 152 1.04 16.39 -19.37
CA PHE A 152 1.98 17.39 -18.89
C PHE A 152 2.73 17.97 -20.08
N LEU A 153 2.85 19.30 -20.12
CA LEU A 153 3.59 20.01 -21.14
C LEU A 153 4.57 20.94 -20.43
N TYR A 154 5.82 20.91 -20.83
CA TYR A 154 6.86 21.75 -20.27
C TYR A 154 7.54 22.59 -21.36
N PHE A 155 7.71 23.87 -21.10
CA PHE A 155 8.49 24.81 -21.89
C PHE A 155 9.72 25.23 -21.10
N PRO A 156 10.94 25.00 -21.61
CA PRO A 156 12.17 25.42 -20.95
C PRO A 156 12.23 26.95 -20.83
N SER A 157 13.02 27.43 -19.87
CA SER A 157 13.32 28.84 -19.73
C SER A 157 14.01 29.41 -20.97
N ILE A 158 13.98 30.73 -21.16
CA ILE A 158 14.62 31.39 -22.31
C ILE A 158 16.12 31.05 -22.41
N PRO A 159 16.93 31.12 -21.33
CA PRO A 159 18.33 30.69 -21.38
C PRO A 159 18.54 29.24 -21.80
N ALA A 160 17.71 28.31 -21.26
CA ALA A 160 17.80 26.90 -21.60
C ALA A 160 17.38 26.62 -23.05
N PHE A 161 16.47 27.41 -23.61
CA PHE A 161 16.07 27.30 -25.01
C PHE A 161 17.16 27.78 -25.96
N ILE A 162 17.92 28.82 -25.56
CA ILE A 162 19.01 29.39 -26.37
C ILE A 162 20.27 28.53 -26.27
N ASN A 163 20.53 27.92 -25.12
CA ASN A 163 21.74 27.11 -24.87
C ASN A 163 21.39 25.68 -24.41
N PRO A 164 20.84 24.83 -25.29
CA PRO A 164 20.37 23.50 -24.94
C PRO A 164 21.50 22.52 -24.54
N PHE A 165 22.77 22.89 -24.70
CA PHE A 165 23.91 22.02 -24.41
C PHE A 165 24.45 22.16 -22.99
N GLU A 166 23.95 23.09 -22.17
CA GLU A 166 24.38 23.22 -20.77
C GLU A 166 23.48 22.44 -19.78
N ILE A 167 22.47 21.75 -20.27
CA ILE A 167 21.59 20.89 -19.45
C ILE A 167 22.11 19.44 -19.59
N GLY A 168 23.14 19.15 -18.85
CA GLY A 168 23.70 17.82 -18.70
C GLY A 168 23.57 17.30 -17.27
#